data_e3da8f3dd73d841e490eedc3c223675a
#
_entry.id   e3da8f3dd73d841e490eedc3c223675a
#
_cell.length_a   1.000
_cell.length_b   1.000
_cell.length_c   1.000
_cell.angle_alpha   90.00
_cell.angle_beta   90.00
_cell.angle_gamma   90.00
#
_symmetry.space_group_name_H-M   'P 1'
#
loop_
_entity.id
_entity.type
_entity.pdbx_description
1 polymer ?
#
loop_
_entity_poly.entity_id
_entity_poly.type
_entity_poly.pdbx_seq_one_letter_code
_entity_poly.pdbx_strand_id
1 'polypeptide(L)'
;MRRLRTVAGMLVVVLLAAGTAAAQRGPMGPNMGPPVFRGVFNPVVGSGAAYQMENGARKSEIEITVVGKEDVGGKQGVWMEMGINSPEAGGQMYMKTLMVIDGQNASVTRMIMQPPGMGPMEMPMQGMMGGAQQPAATDIRETAERVGAETVTTPAGQFNTEHYRAKDGSWEAWISPQVAPWGLVKSTSRDTTMTVTRLITNATDHITGTPQRFDPAEMMRQGMGRGR
;
A
#
# COMPACT_ATOMS: atom_id res chain seq x y z
N MET A 1 31.72 18.21 35.01
CA MET A 1 31.45 16.92 34.41
C MET A 1 30.24 17.07 33.46
N ARG A 2 30.52 17.32 32.20
CA ARG A 2 29.49 17.47 31.14
C ARG A 2 29.24 16.10 30.50
N ARG A 3 28.05 15.56 30.66
CA ARG A 3 27.66 14.31 30.01
C ARG A 3 27.28 14.64 28.55
N LEU A 4 28.11 14.19 27.61
CA LEU A 4 27.77 14.14 26.18
C LEU A 4 26.61 13.16 25.98
N ARG A 5 25.48 13.66 25.50
CA ARG A 5 24.40 12.81 25.01
C ARG A 5 24.66 12.56 23.52
N THR A 6 25.16 11.38 23.24
CA THR A 6 25.28 10.85 21.86
C THR A 6 23.88 10.56 21.35
N VAL A 7 23.39 11.40 20.45
CA VAL A 7 22.18 11.11 19.65
C VAL A 7 22.64 10.19 18.54
N ALA A 8 22.48 8.90 18.73
CA ALA A 8 22.65 7.91 17.67
C ALA A 8 21.47 8.05 16.69
N GLY A 9 21.74 8.64 15.54
CA GLY A 9 20.80 8.66 14.42
C GLY A 9 20.56 7.22 13.95
N MET A 10 19.39 6.69 14.25
CA MET A 10 18.96 5.37 13.82
C MET A 10 18.49 5.49 12.37
N LEU A 11 19.42 5.21 11.45
CA LEU A 11 19.14 5.00 10.03
C LEU A 11 18.28 3.73 9.94
N VAL A 12 16.97 3.88 9.74
CA VAL A 12 16.10 2.73 9.43
C VAL A 12 16.41 2.29 8.01
N VAL A 13 17.47 1.52 7.87
CA VAL A 13 17.66 0.65 6.72
C VAL A 13 16.63 -0.46 6.88
N VAL A 14 15.60 -0.47 6.05
CA VAL A 14 14.73 -1.63 5.89
C VAL A 14 15.58 -2.71 5.23
N LEU A 15 16.38 -3.40 6.03
CA LEU A 15 17.02 -4.65 5.67
C LEU A 15 15.92 -5.69 5.57
N LEU A 16 15.56 -6.05 4.34
CA LEU A 16 14.86 -7.28 4.02
C LEU A 16 15.73 -8.46 4.50
N ALA A 17 15.52 -8.88 5.73
CA ALA A 17 16.05 -10.15 6.19
C ALA A 17 15.36 -11.25 5.38
N ALA A 18 16.13 -11.92 4.52
CA ALA A 18 15.72 -13.13 3.84
C ALA A 18 15.61 -14.27 4.87
N GLY A 19 14.56 -14.25 5.65
CA GLY A 19 14.13 -15.35 6.50
C GLY A 19 12.98 -16.06 5.81
N THR A 20 13.01 -17.36 5.72
CA THR A 20 12.06 -18.30 5.13
C THR A 20 10.59 -17.84 5.24
N ALA A 21 10.15 -17.05 4.25
CA ALA A 21 8.85 -16.41 4.22
C ALA A 21 7.85 -17.29 3.48
N ALA A 22 7.48 -18.43 4.09
CA ALA A 22 6.37 -19.25 3.58
C ALA A 22 5.02 -18.91 4.21
N ALA A 23 4.90 -17.86 5.07
CA ALA A 23 3.72 -17.73 5.94
C ALA A 23 3.10 -16.33 6.08
N GLN A 24 3.39 -15.37 5.21
CA GLN A 24 2.77 -14.04 5.34
C GLN A 24 2.24 -13.49 4.02
N ARG A 25 1.34 -14.23 3.39
CA ARG A 25 0.56 -13.75 2.24
C ARG A 25 -0.85 -13.37 2.69
N GLY A 26 -0.97 -12.33 3.51
CA GLY A 26 -2.25 -11.64 3.69
C GLY A 26 -2.49 -10.69 2.51
N PRO A 27 -3.72 -10.16 2.34
CA PRO A 27 -4.05 -9.22 1.27
C PRO A 27 -3.17 -7.96 1.26
N MET A 28 -2.36 -7.74 2.29
CA MET A 28 -1.37 -6.66 2.42
C MET A 28 -0.06 -7.17 3.09
N GLY A 29 0.44 -8.33 2.71
CA GLY A 29 1.75 -8.82 3.14
C GLY A 29 2.91 -8.01 2.54
N PRO A 30 4.20 -8.34 2.85
CA PRO A 30 5.38 -7.56 2.47
C PRO A 30 5.60 -7.39 0.96
N ASN A 31 4.85 -8.04 0.11
CA ASN A 31 4.66 -7.67 -1.28
C ASN A 31 3.64 -6.53 -1.32
N MET A 32 4.09 -5.31 -1.17
CA MET A 32 3.28 -4.07 -1.18
C MET A 32 2.64 -3.75 -2.55
N GLY A 33 2.17 -4.76 -3.25
CA GLY A 33 1.23 -4.60 -4.35
C GLY A 33 -0.19 -4.70 -3.79
N PRO A 34 -1.08 -3.77 -4.14
CA PRO A 34 -2.45 -3.87 -3.70
C PRO A 34 -3.06 -5.18 -4.21
N PRO A 35 -3.80 -5.91 -3.37
CA PRO A 35 -4.51 -7.09 -3.81
C PRO A 35 -5.52 -6.67 -4.87
N VAL A 36 -5.36 -7.14 -6.10
CA VAL A 36 -6.36 -6.93 -7.13
C VAL A 36 -7.47 -7.94 -6.90
N PHE A 37 -8.49 -7.51 -6.18
CA PHE A 37 -9.73 -8.27 -6.07
C PHE A 37 -10.51 -8.08 -7.37
N ARG A 38 -10.43 -9.05 -8.28
CA ARG A 38 -11.19 -9.01 -9.52
C ARG A 38 -12.69 -8.92 -9.23
N GLY A 39 -13.35 -8.11 -10.03
CA GLY A 39 -14.79 -7.88 -9.92
C GLY A 39 -15.20 -6.82 -8.92
N VAL A 40 -14.28 -6.35 -8.08
CA VAL A 40 -14.54 -5.29 -7.09
C VAL A 40 -13.67 -4.06 -7.30
N PHE A 41 -12.62 -4.18 -8.11
CA PHE A 41 -11.75 -3.05 -8.42
C PHE A 41 -12.50 -2.00 -9.27
N ASN A 42 -12.76 -0.86 -8.67
CA ASN A 42 -13.45 0.25 -9.28
C ASN A 42 -12.63 1.54 -9.13
N PRO A 43 -11.69 1.82 -10.07
CA PRO A 43 -10.78 2.95 -9.99
C PRO A 43 -11.44 4.24 -10.51
N VAL A 44 -12.33 4.81 -9.75
CA VAL A 44 -12.92 6.13 -10.04
C VAL A 44 -11.95 7.20 -9.55
N VAL A 45 -11.48 8.07 -10.44
CA VAL A 45 -10.61 9.19 -10.07
C VAL A 45 -11.28 10.08 -9.03
N GLY A 46 -10.54 10.43 -7.99
CA GLY A 46 -11.04 11.19 -6.85
C GLY A 46 -11.68 10.33 -5.76
N SER A 47 -11.83 9.01 -5.97
CA SER A 47 -12.36 8.12 -4.93
C SER A 47 -11.27 7.38 -4.16
N GLY A 48 -11.62 6.93 -2.97
CA GLY A 48 -10.74 6.14 -2.13
C GLY A 48 -11.35 5.80 -0.78
N ALA A 49 -10.53 5.28 0.10
CA ALA A 49 -10.90 4.98 1.47
C ALA A 49 -9.73 5.17 2.44
N ALA A 50 -10.04 5.60 3.65
CA ALA A 50 -9.13 5.61 4.77
C ALA A 50 -9.38 4.38 5.63
N TYR A 51 -8.30 3.83 6.17
CA TYR A 51 -8.30 2.62 6.97
C TYR A 51 -7.53 2.83 8.25
N GLN A 52 -8.03 2.25 9.32
CA GLN A 52 -7.24 2.00 10.51
C GLN A 52 -6.62 0.62 10.39
N MET A 53 -5.30 0.58 10.49
CA MET A 53 -4.53 -0.66 10.59
C MET A 53 -4.05 -0.84 12.02
N GLU A 54 -4.35 -1.99 12.62
CA GLU A 54 -3.91 -2.38 13.95
C GLU A 54 -2.98 -3.60 13.81
N ASN A 55 -1.78 -3.49 14.35
CA ASN A 55 -0.80 -4.57 14.41
C ASN A 55 -0.31 -4.72 15.86
N GLY A 56 -0.89 -5.65 16.58
CA GLY A 56 -0.73 -5.74 18.03
C GLY A 56 -1.17 -4.46 18.72
N ALA A 57 -0.26 -3.81 19.44
CA ALA A 57 -0.53 -2.53 20.13
C ALA A 57 -0.37 -1.29 19.23
N ARG A 58 0.14 -1.45 18.01
CA ARG A 58 0.38 -0.32 17.09
C ARG A 58 -0.86 -0.05 16.25
N LYS A 59 -1.20 1.23 16.15
CA LYS A 59 -2.27 1.72 15.28
C LYS A 59 -1.69 2.71 14.28
N SER A 60 -2.04 2.56 13.02
CA SER A 60 -1.71 3.50 11.96
C SER A 60 -2.91 3.76 11.08
N GLU A 61 -2.95 4.92 10.47
CA GLU A 61 -3.95 5.28 9.47
C GLU A 61 -3.32 5.20 8.09
N ILE A 62 -4.05 4.59 7.16
CA ILE A 62 -3.65 4.46 5.76
C ILE A 62 -4.77 4.98 4.91
N GLU A 63 -4.46 5.86 3.96
CA GLU A 63 -5.38 6.28 2.91
C GLU A 63 -4.98 5.66 1.59
N ILE A 64 -5.96 5.15 0.85
CA ILE A 64 -5.75 4.59 -0.49
C ILE A 64 -6.74 5.29 -1.43
N THR A 65 -6.20 5.99 -2.42
CA THR A 65 -6.99 6.84 -3.32
C THR A 65 -6.60 6.63 -4.78
N VAL A 66 -7.53 6.95 -5.67
CA VAL A 66 -7.30 7.02 -7.11
C VAL A 66 -7.14 8.49 -7.49
N VAL A 67 -5.93 8.89 -7.85
CA VAL A 67 -5.59 10.32 -8.07
C VAL A 67 -5.48 10.70 -9.54
N GLY A 68 -5.50 9.74 -10.46
CA GLY A 68 -5.41 10.06 -11.89
C GLY A 68 -5.42 8.85 -12.79
N LYS A 69 -5.38 9.15 -14.10
CA LYS A 69 -5.23 8.16 -15.17
C LYS A 69 -4.17 8.64 -16.15
N GLU A 70 -3.46 7.69 -16.78
CA GLU A 70 -2.39 7.96 -17.75
C GLU A 70 -2.45 6.89 -18.85
N ASP A 71 -2.22 7.27 -20.12
CA ASP A 71 -2.03 6.30 -21.19
C ASP A 71 -0.62 5.72 -21.13
N VAL A 72 -0.51 4.41 -21.13
CA VAL A 72 0.75 3.68 -21.12
C VAL A 72 0.80 2.75 -22.34
N GLY A 73 1.32 3.24 -23.43
CA GLY A 73 1.45 2.46 -24.67
C GLY A 73 0.12 1.98 -25.24
N GLY A 74 -0.91 2.83 -25.22
CA GLY A 74 -2.26 2.52 -25.70
C GLY A 74 -3.14 1.79 -24.69
N LYS A 75 -2.65 1.58 -23.46
CA LYS A 75 -3.42 1.00 -22.35
C LYS A 75 -3.67 2.03 -21.27
N GLN A 76 -4.85 1.98 -20.68
CA GLN A 76 -5.17 2.89 -19.58
C GLN A 76 -4.50 2.46 -18.30
N GLY A 77 -3.59 3.30 -17.79
CA GLY A 77 -3.04 3.20 -16.46
C GLY A 77 -3.84 4.02 -15.45
N VAL A 78 -3.81 3.58 -14.20
CA VAL A 78 -4.47 4.23 -13.07
C VAL A 78 -3.42 4.60 -12.05
N TRP A 79 -3.36 5.88 -11.68
CA TRP A 79 -2.55 6.35 -10.57
C TRP A 79 -3.28 6.14 -9.26
N MET A 80 -2.69 5.29 -8.45
CA MET A 80 -3.14 5.06 -7.07
C MET A 80 -2.14 5.65 -6.11
N GLU A 81 -2.63 6.37 -5.13
CA GLU A 81 -1.82 6.94 -4.06
C GLU A 81 -2.17 6.30 -2.73
N MET A 82 -1.14 5.96 -1.97
CA MET A 82 -1.23 5.50 -0.59
C MET A 82 -0.56 6.53 0.30
N GLY A 83 -1.32 7.07 1.25
CA GLY A 83 -0.81 7.91 2.33
C GLY A 83 -0.71 7.11 3.61
N ILE A 84 0.43 7.14 4.28
CA ILE A 84 0.66 6.46 5.56
C ILE A 84 1.11 7.49 6.58
N ASN A 85 0.34 7.65 7.65
CA ASN A 85 0.77 8.46 8.77
C ASN A 85 1.65 7.61 9.71
N SER A 86 2.94 7.93 9.73
CA SER A 86 3.91 7.27 10.59
C SER A 86 4.63 8.30 11.47
N PRO A 87 4.18 8.49 12.71
CA PRO A 87 4.88 9.37 13.66
C PRO A 87 6.34 8.95 13.87
N GLU A 88 6.65 7.67 13.78
CA GLU A 88 8.01 7.12 13.91
C GLU A 88 8.90 7.54 12.72
N ALA A 89 8.33 7.69 11.52
CA ALA A 89 9.03 8.17 10.33
C ALA A 89 9.06 9.70 10.21
N GLY A 90 8.50 10.41 11.19
CA GLY A 90 8.51 11.87 11.22
C GLY A 90 7.35 12.53 10.49
N GLY A 91 6.29 11.80 10.15
CA GLY A 91 5.08 12.37 9.57
C GLY A 91 4.45 11.53 8.46
N GLN A 92 3.76 12.24 7.57
CA GLN A 92 3.04 11.64 6.45
C GLN A 92 4.00 11.24 5.34
N MET A 93 3.91 9.98 4.92
CA MET A 93 4.60 9.44 3.75
C MET A 93 3.57 9.15 2.66
N TYR A 94 3.89 9.50 1.43
CA TYR A 94 3.06 9.17 0.28
C TYR A 94 3.80 8.24 -0.67
N MET A 95 3.06 7.30 -1.24
CA MET A 95 3.51 6.42 -2.31
C MET A 95 2.47 6.40 -3.42
N LYS A 96 2.88 6.68 -4.64
CA LYS A 96 2.02 6.68 -5.82
C LYS A 96 2.50 5.63 -6.81
N THR A 97 1.58 4.80 -7.29
CA THR A 97 1.87 3.73 -8.26
C THR A 97 1.01 3.90 -9.50
N LEU A 98 1.63 3.76 -10.67
CA LEU A 98 0.92 3.65 -11.94
C LEU A 98 0.68 2.18 -12.24
N MET A 99 -0.57 1.78 -12.17
CA MET A 99 -1.00 0.42 -12.41
C MET A 99 -1.72 0.32 -13.75
N VAL A 100 -1.23 -0.57 -14.62
CA VAL A 100 -1.87 -0.88 -15.92
C VAL A 100 -2.63 -2.19 -15.76
N ILE A 101 -3.91 -2.17 -16.16
CA ILE A 101 -4.77 -3.34 -16.16
C ILE A 101 -5.00 -3.77 -17.60
N ASP A 102 -4.58 -5.00 -17.91
CA ASP A 102 -4.73 -5.62 -19.22
C ASP A 102 -5.51 -6.94 -19.08
N GLY A 103 -6.80 -6.86 -19.31
CA GLY A 103 -7.69 -7.99 -19.10
C GLY A 103 -7.65 -8.50 -17.66
N GLN A 104 -6.97 -9.64 -17.47
CA GLN A 104 -6.85 -10.29 -16.17
C GLN A 104 -5.52 -9.95 -15.45
N ASN A 105 -4.62 -9.22 -16.08
CA ASN A 105 -3.32 -8.90 -15.54
C ASN A 105 -3.29 -7.45 -15.06
N ALA A 106 -2.72 -7.23 -13.90
CA ALA A 106 -2.38 -5.91 -13.43
C ALA A 106 -0.86 -5.84 -13.25
N SER A 107 -0.26 -4.77 -13.74
CA SER A 107 1.18 -4.53 -13.59
C SER A 107 1.41 -3.11 -13.09
N VAL A 108 2.33 -2.95 -12.15
CA VAL A 108 2.82 -1.63 -11.74
C VAL A 108 3.97 -1.26 -12.68
N THR A 109 3.82 -0.16 -13.39
CA THR A 109 4.81 0.32 -14.36
C THR A 109 5.68 1.44 -13.81
N ARG A 110 5.17 2.22 -12.84
CA ARG A 110 5.91 3.29 -12.16
C ARG A 110 5.55 3.35 -10.69
N MET A 111 6.52 3.73 -9.88
CA MET A 111 6.33 3.98 -8.44
C MET A 111 7.07 5.24 -8.04
N ILE A 112 6.36 6.13 -7.36
CA ILE A 112 6.90 7.38 -6.85
C ILE A 112 6.66 7.41 -5.35
N MET A 113 7.68 7.74 -4.58
CA MET A 113 7.59 7.89 -3.13
C MET A 113 7.94 9.31 -2.74
N GLN A 114 7.27 9.81 -1.71
CA GLN A 114 7.58 11.09 -1.07
C GLN A 114 7.62 10.90 0.44
N PRO A 115 8.82 10.71 1.02
CA PRO A 115 9.01 10.69 2.46
C PRO A 115 8.73 12.06 3.09
N PRO A 116 8.47 12.13 4.41
CA PRO A 116 8.27 13.39 5.11
C PRO A 116 9.44 14.36 4.91
N GLY A 117 9.13 15.60 4.51
CA GLY A 117 10.13 16.65 4.33
C GLY A 117 11.09 16.47 3.14
N MET A 118 10.83 15.53 2.26
CA MET A 118 11.61 15.28 1.05
C MET A 118 10.77 15.51 -0.21
N GLY A 119 11.43 15.76 -1.32
CA GLY A 119 10.77 15.79 -2.63
C GLY A 119 10.41 14.40 -3.13
N PRO A 120 9.56 14.33 -4.17
CA PRO A 120 9.17 13.05 -4.76
C PRO A 120 10.35 12.35 -5.44
N MET A 121 10.43 11.04 -5.28
CA MET A 121 11.47 10.19 -5.85
C MET A 121 10.83 9.05 -6.64
N GLU A 122 11.26 8.87 -7.90
CA GLU A 122 10.83 7.74 -8.72
C GLU A 122 11.72 6.53 -8.46
N MET A 123 11.10 5.45 -8.05
CA MET A 123 11.78 4.21 -7.70
C MET A 123 12.07 3.39 -8.96
N PRO A 124 13.31 2.89 -9.15
CA PRO A 124 13.62 2.04 -10.29
C PRO A 124 12.91 0.69 -10.14
N MET A 125 11.95 0.41 -11.02
CA MET A 125 11.22 -0.86 -11.02
C MET A 125 12.14 -2.06 -11.34
N GLN A 126 13.21 -1.84 -12.13
CA GLN A 126 14.24 -2.82 -12.44
C GLN A 126 15.23 -2.92 -11.27
N GLY A 127 15.08 -3.91 -10.43
CA GLY A 127 16.01 -4.18 -9.33
C GLY A 127 15.36 -4.26 -7.94
N MET A 128 14.28 -3.55 -7.68
CA MET A 128 13.56 -3.69 -6.41
C MET A 128 12.74 -4.98 -6.35
N MET A 129 12.35 -5.54 -7.48
CA MET A 129 11.56 -6.77 -7.55
C MET A 129 12.39 -8.02 -7.91
N GLY A 130 13.72 -7.96 -7.82
CA GLY A 130 14.59 -9.15 -7.89
C GLY A 130 14.31 -10.13 -9.02
N GLY A 131 13.85 -9.67 -10.19
CA GLY A 131 13.47 -10.56 -11.30
C GLY A 131 12.19 -11.39 -11.04
N ALA A 132 11.57 -11.25 -9.88
CA ALA A 132 10.28 -11.88 -9.65
C ALA A 132 9.24 -11.13 -10.50
N GLN A 133 8.65 -11.80 -11.47
CA GLN A 133 7.41 -11.35 -12.09
C GLN A 133 6.45 -11.00 -10.95
N GLN A 134 5.89 -9.79 -10.99
CA GLN A 134 4.79 -9.48 -10.08
C GLN A 134 3.79 -10.62 -10.20
N PRO A 135 3.39 -11.26 -9.10
CA PRO A 135 2.37 -12.27 -9.18
C PRO A 135 1.19 -11.62 -9.91
N ALA A 136 0.77 -12.25 -11.00
CA ALA A 136 -0.43 -11.86 -11.69
C ALA A 136 -1.50 -11.63 -10.63
N ALA A 137 -2.29 -10.57 -10.80
CA ALA A 137 -3.37 -10.27 -9.86
C ALA A 137 -4.21 -11.53 -9.69
N THR A 138 -3.95 -12.26 -8.62
CA THR A 138 -4.61 -13.53 -8.39
C THR A 138 -6.04 -13.21 -8.00
N ASP A 139 -7.00 -13.76 -8.73
CA ASP A 139 -8.40 -13.66 -8.33
C ASP A 139 -8.51 -14.18 -6.89
N ILE A 140 -9.10 -13.40 -6.00
CA ILE A 140 -9.29 -13.81 -4.59
C ILE A 140 -9.93 -15.19 -4.50
N ARG A 141 -10.79 -15.55 -5.46
CA ARG A 141 -11.46 -16.85 -5.54
C ARG A 141 -10.52 -18.03 -5.79
N GLU A 142 -9.32 -17.79 -6.34
CA GLU A 142 -8.32 -18.83 -6.54
C GLU A 142 -7.58 -19.16 -5.24
N THR A 143 -7.36 -18.15 -4.39
CA THR A 143 -6.57 -18.25 -3.15
C THR A 143 -7.42 -18.26 -1.89
N ALA A 144 -8.70 -17.92 -1.99
CA ALA A 144 -9.64 -17.86 -0.87
C ALA A 144 -10.94 -18.63 -1.17
N GLU A 145 -11.64 -18.97 -0.11
CA GLU A 145 -12.97 -19.53 -0.13
C GLU A 145 -13.97 -18.45 0.27
N ARG A 146 -15.11 -18.41 -0.44
CA ARG A 146 -16.23 -17.58 -0.04
C ARG A 146 -16.92 -18.23 1.15
N VAL A 147 -16.88 -17.56 2.30
CA VAL A 147 -17.53 -18.01 3.54
C VAL A 147 -19.03 -17.72 3.50
N GLY A 148 -19.41 -16.53 3.00
CA GLY A 148 -20.81 -16.11 2.94
C GLY A 148 -20.97 -14.62 2.66
N ALA A 149 -22.19 -14.13 2.86
CA ALA A 149 -22.49 -12.72 2.86
C ALA A 149 -22.91 -12.29 4.26
N GLU A 150 -22.39 -11.15 4.70
CA GLU A 150 -22.75 -10.58 6.01
C GLU A 150 -22.69 -9.06 6.00
N THR A 151 -23.34 -8.46 6.95
CA THR A 151 -23.30 -7.01 7.14
C THR A 151 -22.22 -6.64 8.15
N VAL A 152 -21.27 -5.81 7.73
CA VAL A 152 -20.17 -5.32 8.59
C VAL A 152 -20.39 -3.86 8.91
N THR A 153 -20.37 -3.52 10.20
CA THR A 153 -20.41 -2.13 10.68
C THR A 153 -19.01 -1.65 11.00
N THR A 154 -18.66 -0.49 10.45
CA THR A 154 -17.36 0.17 10.63
C THR A 154 -17.57 1.65 10.96
N PRO A 155 -16.52 2.42 11.32
CA PRO A 155 -16.64 3.87 11.45
C PRO A 155 -17.10 4.57 10.17
N ALA A 156 -16.82 4.02 8.99
CA ALA A 156 -17.27 4.55 7.69
C ALA A 156 -18.76 4.29 7.41
N GLY A 157 -19.41 3.43 8.18
CA GLY A 157 -20.81 3.04 8.00
C GLY A 157 -21.03 1.53 8.01
N GLN A 158 -22.20 1.15 7.56
CA GLN A 158 -22.62 -0.24 7.45
C GLN A 158 -22.55 -0.70 5.98
N PHE A 159 -21.93 -1.86 5.75
CA PHE A 159 -21.71 -2.42 4.42
C PHE A 159 -22.23 -3.84 4.31
N ASN A 160 -22.95 -4.12 3.23
CA ASN A 160 -23.20 -5.50 2.83
C ASN A 160 -21.94 -6.03 2.15
N THR A 161 -21.38 -7.10 2.69
CA THR A 161 -20.10 -7.64 2.28
C THR A 161 -20.20 -9.09 1.86
N GLU A 162 -19.28 -9.50 0.98
CA GLU A 162 -18.91 -10.89 0.81
C GLU A 162 -17.68 -11.18 1.66
N HIS A 163 -17.77 -12.22 2.48
CA HIS A 163 -16.68 -12.67 3.35
C HIS A 163 -15.89 -13.76 2.66
N TYR A 164 -14.58 -13.59 2.62
CA TYR A 164 -13.61 -14.53 2.07
C TYR A 164 -12.60 -14.93 3.14
N ARG A 165 -12.19 -16.19 3.10
CA ARG A 165 -11.13 -16.75 3.94
C ARG A 165 -10.07 -17.38 3.08
N ALA A 166 -8.79 -17.11 3.35
CA ALA A 166 -7.68 -17.79 2.69
C ALA A 166 -7.78 -19.31 2.89
N LYS A 167 -7.49 -20.11 1.87
CA LYS A 167 -7.54 -21.58 1.93
C LYS A 167 -6.58 -22.15 2.99
N ASP A 168 -5.51 -21.44 3.30
CA ASP A 168 -4.55 -21.78 4.34
C ASP A 168 -4.90 -21.17 5.72
N GLY A 169 -6.02 -20.45 5.82
CA GLY A 169 -6.49 -19.80 7.04
C GLY A 169 -5.66 -18.60 7.47
N SER A 170 -4.74 -18.11 6.64
CA SER A 170 -3.79 -17.04 7.03
C SER A 170 -4.42 -15.66 7.11
N TRP A 171 -5.56 -15.42 6.43
CA TRP A 171 -6.28 -14.15 6.44
C TRP A 171 -7.76 -14.31 6.12
N GLU A 172 -8.53 -13.29 6.48
CA GLU A 172 -9.92 -13.12 6.08
C GLU A 172 -10.15 -11.70 5.54
N ALA A 173 -11.11 -11.54 4.64
CA ALA A 173 -11.45 -10.25 4.05
C ALA A 173 -12.96 -10.13 3.81
N TRP A 174 -13.48 -8.93 4.09
CA TRP A 174 -14.86 -8.53 3.84
C TRP A 174 -14.87 -7.49 2.74
N ILE A 175 -15.53 -7.81 1.66
CA ILE A 175 -15.48 -7.05 0.41
C ILE A 175 -16.85 -6.50 0.07
N SER A 176 -16.93 -5.21 -0.27
CA SER A 176 -18.13 -4.54 -0.77
C SER A 176 -17.79 -3.63 -1.95
N PRO A 177 -18.57 -3.62 -3.04
CA PRO A 177 -18.37 -2.72 -4.17
C PRO A 177 -18.58 -1.24 -3.81
N GLN A 178 -19.11 -0.94 -2.65
CA GLN A 178 -19.31 0.42 -2.16
C GLN A 178 -18.01 1.09 -1.70
N VAL A 179 -16.94 0.33 -1.49
CA VAL A 179 -15.66 0.84 -1.00
C VAL A 179 -14.63 0.85 -2.15
N ALA A 180 -14.43 2.02 -2.75
CA ALA A 180 -13.41 2.19 -3.78
C ALA A 180 -12.00 2.28 -3.14
N PRO A 181 -10.95 1.89 -3.89
CA PRO A 181 -10.97 1.26 -5.22
C PRO A 181 -11.02 -0.27 -5.17
N TRP A 182 -10.78 -0.88 -4.01
CA TRP A 182 -10.55 -2.33 -3.87
C TRP A 182 -11.74 -3.10 -3.31
N GLY A 183 -12.78 -2.42 -2.88
CA GLY A 183 -13.89 -3.05 -2.19
C GLY A 183 -13.60 -3.48 -0.76
N LEU A 184 -12.42 -3.24 -0.23
CA LEU A 184 -12.03 -3.73 1.09
C LEU A 184 -12.75 -2.96 2.21
N VAL A 185 -13.61 -3.64 2.97
CA VAL A 185 -14.29 -3.10 4.16
C VAL A 185 -13.49 -3.41 5.41
N LYS A 186 -13.03 -4.66 5.52
CA LYS A 186 -12.23 -5.15 6.64
C LYS A 186 -11.34 -6.29 6.17
N SER A 187 -10.17 -6.41 6.76
CA SER A 187 -9.35 -7.63 6.68
C SER A 187 -8.73 -7.95 8.02
N THR A 188 -8.51 -9.24 8.25
CA THR A 188 -7.79 -9.74 9.43
C THR A 188 -6.76 -10.76 8.98
N SER A 189 -5.60 -10.72 9.58
CA SER A 189 -4.56 -11.74 9.49
C SER A 189 -4.04 -11.96 10.91
N ARG A 190 -3.09 -12.89 11.10
CA ARG A 190 -2.62 -13.32 12.43
C ARG A 190 -2.52 -12.18 13.47
N ASP A 191 -1.85 -11.09 13.13
CA ASP A 191 -1.54 -10.00 14.05
C ASP A 191 -2.02 -8.62 13.54
N THR A 192 -2.66 -8.59 12.38
CA THR A 192 -3.06 -7.34 11.73
C THR A 192 -4.54 -7.33 11.44
N THR A 193 -5.20 -6.26 11.83
CA THR A 193 -6.56 -5.95 11.41
C THR A 193 -6.55 -4.63 10.67
N MET A 194 -7.25 -4.57 9.56
CA MET A 194 -7.47 -3.36 8.78
C MET A 194 -8.96 -3.14 8.60
N THR A 195 -9.44 -1.95 8.93
CA THR A 195 -10.87 -1.61 8.90
C THR A 195 -11.06 -0.26 8.24
N VAL A 196 -12.01 -0.15 7.32
CA VAL A 196 -12.37 1.12 6.69
C VAL A 196 -12.97 2.07 7.72
N THR A 197 -12.42 3.29 7.78
CA THR A 197 -12.86 4.33 8.73
C THR A 197 -13.57 5.49 8.06
N ARG A 198 -13.28 5.73 6.77
CA ARG A 198 -13.88 6.82 6.00
C ARG A 198 -13.81 6.53 4.51
N LEU A 199 -14.90 6.83 3.79
CA LEU A 199 -14.87 6.87 2.33
C LEU A 199 -14.37 8.25 1.88
N ILE A 200 -13.51 8.27 0.86
CA ILE A 200 -12.91 9.47 0.33
C ILE A 200 -13.55 9.78 -1.03
N THR A 201 -13.99 11.00 -1.18
CA THR A 201 -14.45 11.59 -2.43
C THR A 201 -13.65 12.86 -2.69
N ASN A 202 -13.39 13.18 -3.94
CA ASN A 202 -12.57 14.33 -4.34
C ASN A 202 -11.10 14.27 -3.85
N ALA A 203 -10.52 13.06 -3.80
CA ALA A 203 -9.11 12.90 -3.54
C ALA A 203 -8.27 13.64 -4.59
N THR A 204 -7.21 14.29 -4.12
CA THR A 204 -6.23 14.98 -4.95
C THR A 204 -4.85 14.35 -4.77
N ASP A 205 -4.01 14.48 -5.79
CA ASP A 205 -2.62 14.03 -5.75
C ASP A 205 -1.81 14.84 -4.73
N HIS A 206 -1.23 14.19 -3.74
CA HIS A 206 -0.35 14.81 -2.75
C HIS A 206 1.11 14.85 -3.23
N ILE A 207 1.48 13.94 -4.14
CA ILE A 207 2.81 13.90 -4.73
C ILE A 207 2.85 14.86 -5.91
N THR A 208 3.24 16.10 -5.64
CA THR A 208 3.35 17.16 -6.65
C THR A 208 4.81 17.43 -7.00
N GLY A 209 5.04 17.98 -8.19
CA GLY A 209 6.39 18.28 -8.70
C GLY A 209 7.00 17.14 -9.51
N THR A 210 8.19 17.39 -10.03
CA THR A 210 8.91 16.42 -10.88
C THR A 210 9.66 15.43 -10.00
N PRO A 211 9.37 14.13 -10.07
CA PRO A 211 10.09 13.14 -9.31
C PRO A 211 11.56 13.06 -9.73
N GLN A 212 12.45 13.03 -8.76
CA GLN A 212 13.86 12.73 -8.99
C GLN A 212 14.05 11.21 -9.08
N ARG A 213 14.94 10.77 -9.97
CA ARG A 213 15.27 9.34 -10.02
C ARG A 213 15.97 8.95 -8.73
N PHE A 214 15.48 7.90 -8.08
CA PHE A 214 16.14 7.38 -6.89
C PHE A 214 17.54 6.85 -7.22
N ASP A 215 18.57 7.44 -6.62
CA ASP A 215 19.95 7.00 -6.70
C ASP A 215 20.45 6.60 -5.29
N PRO A 216 20.62 5.29 -5.04
CA PRO A 216 21.11 4.83 -3.74
C PRO A 216 22.48 5.39 -3.34
N ALA A 217 23.35 5.65 -4.33
CA ALA A 217 24.68 6.19 -4.08
C ALA A 217 24.61 7.66 -3.64
N GLU A 218 23.63 8.42 -4.13
CA GLU A 218 23.41 9.80 -3.74
C GLU A 218 22.83 9.91 -2.32
N MET A 219 21.92 9.01 -1.95
CA MET A 219 21.42 8.93 -0.56
C MET A 219 22.53 8.60 0.44
N MET A 220 23.44 7.68 0.11
CA MET A 220 24.58 7.40 0.98
C MET A 220 25.50 8.62 1.14
N ARG A 221 25.73 9.39 0.08
CA ARG A 221 26.53 10.62 0.14
C ARG A 221 25.87 11.71 0.99
N GLN A 222 24.56 11.88 0.87
CA GLN A 222 23.82 12.87 1.67
C GLN A 222 23.70 12.43 3.15
N GLY A 223 23.58 11.14 3.44
CA GLY A 223 23.57 10.60 4.80
C GLY A 223 24.90 10.80 5.54
N MET A 224 26.03 10.66 4.84
CA MET A 224 27.36 10.89 5.43
C MET A 224 27.70 12.39 5.60
N GLY A 225 27.04 13.30 4.89
CA GLY A 225 27.29 14.75 4.99
C GLY A 225 26.61 15.45 6.18
N ARG A 226 25.63 14.84 6.81
CA ARG A 226 24.90 15.40 7.97
C ARG A 226 25.49 15.04 9.34
N GLY A 227 26.60 14.32 9.38
CA GLY A 227 27.28 13.87 10.60
C GLY A 227 28.53 14.69 10.99
N ARG A 228 28.66 15.96 10.57
CA ARG A 228 29.73 16.86 11.00
C ARG A 228 29.20 18.06 11.74
#